data_e01a15c6ab1670e72c2928a0e555fe00
#
_entry.id   e01a15c6ab1670e72c2928a0e555fe00
#
_cell.length_a   1.000
_cell.length_b   1.000
_cell.length_c   1.000
_cell.angle_alpha   90.00
_cell.angle_beta   90.00
_cell.angle_gamma   90.00
#
_symmetry.space_group_name_H-M   'P 1'
#
loop_
_entity.id
_entity.type
_entity.pdbx_description
1 polymer ?
#
loop_
_entity_poly.entity_id
_entity_poly.type
_entity_poly.pdbx_seq_one_letter_code
_entity_poly.pdbx_strand_id
1 'polypeptide(L)'
;MNPRITASLLIAAAVLANVGFTALGSIFNYPDVLDEPAARVLASFRDHEGAVSAWFSVLALSAALLAPIAIGVGRLSSSPAMRIAVRVGVAAAAVQVVGLLRWPILVPGYASDAAGGSAGVAAAARDSFTTASNILGTAIGETLGYLLTAVWTALVIVALGRRFAGRWFGVLGAASAGLVLVGVLSPLDLPGIDTANFFGYVLWSIWLIAFGVVMLVGERRAGPAPSTPGRAGVTS
;
A
#
# COMPACT_ATOMS: atom_id res chain seq x y z
N MET A 1 19.72 -3.62 4.30
CA MET A 1 19.16 -2.26 4.39
C MET A 1 19.34 -1.81 5.82
N ASN A 2 19.69 -0.56 6.06
CA ASN A 2 19.82 0.00 7.41
C ASN A 2 18.42 0.05 8.07
N PRO A 3 18.25 -0.37 9.35
CA PRO A 3 16.97 -0.32 10.04
C PRO A 3 16.32 1.08 10.04
N ARG A 4 17.10 2.15 10.11
CA ARG A 4 16.60 3.53 10.00
C ARG A 4 15.96 3.81 8.66
N ILE A 5 16.55 3.32 7.56
CA ILE A 5 15.96 3.46 6.23
C ILE A 5 14.63 2.71 6.18
N THR A 6 14.56 1.47 6.69
CA THR A 6 13.32 0.69 6.75
C THR A 6 12.24 1.42 7.53
N ALA A 7 12.58 1.97 8.69
CA ALA A 7 11.67 2.73 9.53
C ALA A 7 11.15 4.00 8.84
N SER A 8 12.04 4.74 8.17
CA SER A 8 11.65 5.93 7.41
C SER A 8 10.73 5.58 6.23
N LEU A 9 11.00 4.47 5.53
CA LEU A 9 10.14 4.00 4.44
C LEU A 9 8.74 3.59 4.92
N LEU A 10 8.63 2.92 6.09
CA LEU A 10 7.34 2.60 6.71
C LEU A 10 6.49 3.84 6.95
N ILE A 11 7.10 4.89 7.53
CA ILE A 11 6.42 6.15 7.80
C ILE A 11 6.08 6.88 6.49
N ALA A 12 7.03 6.95 5.57
CA ALA A 12 6.84 7.64 4.29
C ALA A 12 5.73 6.99 3.45
N ALA A 13 5.69 5.66 3.36
CA ALA A 13 4.65 4.95 2.64
C ALA A 13 3.26 5.26 3.23
N ALA A 14 3.10 5.19 4.56
CA ALA A 14 1.83 5.52 5.21
C ALA A 14 1.41 6.97 4.96
N VAL A 15 2.33 7.93 5.05
CA VAL A 15 2.05 9.35 4.80
C VAL A 15 1.65 9.59 3.35
N LEU A 16 2.43 9.06 2.39
CA LEU A 16 2.15 9.22 0.96
C LEU A 16 0.80 8.62 0.58
N ALA A 17 0.45 7.45 1.11
CA ALA A 17 -0.87 6.85 0.87
C ALA A 17 -1.99 7.76 1.35
N ASN A 18 -1.95 8.21 2.61
CA ASN A 18 -3.02 9.04 3.17
C ASN A 18 -3.13 10.39 2.47
N VAL A 19 -2.02 11.05 2.13
CA VAL A 19 -2.02 12.32 1.38
C VAL A 19 -2.59 12.10 -0.02
N GLY A 20 -2.18 11.05 -0.72
CA GLY A 20 -2.67 10.72 -2.06
C GLY A 20 -4.17 10.42 -2.08
N PHE A 21 -4.66 9.60 -1.15
CA PHE A 21 -6.11 9.32 -1.04
C PHE A 21 -6.92 10.57 -0.69
N THR A 22 -6.44 11.39 0.25
CA THR A 22 -7.12 12.65 0.60
C THR A 22 -7.19 13.60 -0.59
N ALA A 23 -6.11 13.75 -1.34
CA ALA A 23 -6.08 14.60 -2.52
C ALA A 23 -7.03 14.08 -3.62
N LEU A 24 -7.01 12.77 -3.93
CA LEU A 24 -7.92 12.17 -4.90
C LEU A 24 -9.38 12.26 -4.46
N GLY A 25 -9.67 12.10 -3.16
CA GLY A 25 -11.01 12.31 -2.63
C GLY A 25 -11.51 13.73 -2.88
N SER A 26 -10.65 14.75 -2.71
CA SER A 26 -11.04 16.14 -2.86
C SER A 26 -11.19 16.60 -4.32
N ILE A 27 -10.40 16.07 -5.27
CA ILE A 27 -10.37 16.55 -6.67
C ILE A 27 -11.10 15.63 -7.64
N PHE A 28 -11.28 14.35 -7.27
CA PHE A 28 -11.81 13.33 -8.16
C PHE A 28 -12.95 12.52 -7.52
N ASN A 29 -13.33 12.86 -6.27
CA ASN A 29 -14.31 12.11 -5.46
C ASN A 29 -13.97 10.61 -5.37
N TYR A 30 -12.68 10.27 -5.31
CA TYR A 30 -12.23 8.87 -5.22
C TYR A 30 -12.34 8.36 -3.77
N PRO A 31 -12.88 7.16 -3.49
CA PRO A 31 -13.22 6.13 -4.47
C PRO A 31 -14.63 6.20 -5.06
N ASP A 32 -15.56 7.00 -4.52
CA ASP A 32 -16.99 7.00 -4.87
C ASP A 32 -17.27 7.25 -6.36
N VAL A 33 -16.34 7.95 -7.05
CA VAL A 33 -16.44 8.15 -8.50
C VAL A 33 -16.45 6.84 -9.30
N LEU A 34 -15.96 5.73 -8.73
CA LEU A 34 -15.93 4.42 -9.40
C LEU A 34 -17.32 3.78 -9.52
N ASP A 35 -18.29 4.20 -8.72
CA ASP A 35 -19.68 3.74 -8.77
C ASP A 35 -20.46 4.43 -9.90
N GLU A 36 -19.86 5.46 -10.51
CA GLU A 36 -20.49 6.18 -11.60
C GLU A 36 -20.31 5.48 -12.95
N PRO A 37 -21.21 5.73 -13.93
CA PRO A 37 -21.04 5.20 -15.29
C PRO A 37 -19.69 5.59 -15.90
N ALA A 38 -19.05 4.69 -16.65
CA ALA A 38 -17.74 4.88 -17.26
C ALA A 38 -17.58 6.22 -18.02
N ALA A 39 -18.67 6.66 -18.70
CA ALA A 39 -18.68 7.93 -19.40
C ALA A 39 -18.46 9.13 -18.46
N ARG A 40 -19.02 9.08 -17.25
CA ARG A 40 -18.88 10.14 -16.25
C ARG A 40 -17.52 10.10 -15.59
N VAL A 41 -17.02 8.89 -15.26
CA VAL A 41 -15.66 8.71 -14.72
C VAL A 41 -14.61 9.29 -15.66
N LEU A 42 -14.68 8.94 -16.96
CA LEU A 42 -13.74 9.42 -17.97
C LEU A 42 -13.85 10.93 -18.22
N ALA A 43 -15.05 11.52 -18.15
CA ALA A 43 -15.25 12.97 -18.24
C ALA A 43 -14.62 13.67 -17.03
N SER A 44 -14.92 13.23 -15.81
CA SER A 44 -14.34 13.76 -14.57
C SER A 44 -12.82 13.64 -14.54
N PHE A 45 -12.28 12.51 -15.01
CA PHE A 45 -10.83 12.31 -15.14
C PHE A 45 -10.23 13.36 -16.06
N ARG A 46 -10.82 13.60 -17.24
CA ARG A 46 -10.32 14.56 -18.23
C ARG A 46 -10.30 15.99 -17.69
N ASP A 47 -11.30 16.37 -16.89
CA ASP A 47 -11.38 17.70 -16.30
C ASP A 47 -10.20 17.98 -15.33
N HIS A 48 -9.57 16.93 -14.78
CA HIS A 48 -8.49 17.01 -13.79
C HIS A 48 -7.31 16.07 -14.13
N GLU A 49 -7.13 15.70 -15.40
CA GLU A 49 -6.21 14.64 -15.86
C GLU A 49 -4.81 14.70 -15.23
N GLY A 50 -4.18 15.89 -15.30
CA GLY A 50 -2.81 16.05 -14.78
C GLY A 50 -2.73 15.82 -13.27
N ALA A 51 -3.68 16.35 -12.51
CA ALA A 51 -3.69 16.22 -11.05
C ALA A 51 -4.04 14.78 -10.63
N VAL A 52 -5.05 14.18 -11.26
CA VAL A 52 -5.46 12.78 -10.95
C VAL A 52 -4.33 11.81 -11.28
N SER A 53 -3.71 11.93 -12.47
CA SER A 53 -2.57 11.10 -12.87
C SER A 53 -1.37 11.25 -11.93
N ALA A 54 -1.07 12.48 -11.48
CA ALA A 54 0.02 12.73 -10.53
C ALA A 54 -0.25 12.08 -9.18
N TRP A 55 -1.46 12.20 -8.63
CA TRP A 55 -1.79 11.62 -7.33
C TRP A 55 -1.89 10.10 -7.36
N PHE A 56 -2.39 9.49 -8.44
CA PHE A 56 -2.29 8.03 -8.61
C PHE A 56 -0.85 7.55 -8.75
N SER A 57 0.04 8.35 -9.34
CA SER A 57 1.48 8.04 -9.37
C SER A 57 2.10 8.11 -7.97
N VAL A 58 1.68 9.05 -7.13
CA VAL A 58 2.08 9.11 -5.71
C VAL A 58 1.59 7.90 -4.93
N LEU A 59 0.34 7.46 -5.14
CA LEU A 59 -0.18 6.22 -4.54
C LEU A 59 0.59 4.99 -5.02
N ALA A 60 0.89 4.91 -6.31
CA ALA A 60 1.69 3.82 -6.88
C ALA A 60 3.10 3.79 -6.28
N LEU A 61 3.72 4.96 -6.07
CA LEU A 61 5.00 5.05 -5.37
C LEU A 61 4.88 4.57 -3.92
N SER A 62 3.85 4.99 -3.20
CA SER A 62 3.58 4.51 -1.83
C SER A 62 3.48 2.98 -1.79
N ALA A 63 2.70 2.39 -2.70
CA ALA A 63 2.57 0.93 -2.82
C ALA A 63 3.90 0.25 -3.17
N ALA A 64 4.69 0.84 -4.08
CA ALA A 64 6.01 0.32 -4.47
C ALA A 64 6.99 0.27 -3.29
N LEU A 65 6.89 1.22 -2.34
CA LEU A 65 7.72 1.23 -1.14
C LEU A 65 7.52 -0.01 -0.27
N LEU A 66 6.39 -0.72 -0.38
CA LEU A 66 6.17 -1.95 0.38
C LEU A 66 7.19 -3.05 0.03
N ALA A 67 7.73 -3.08 -1.18
CA ALA A 67 8.76 -4.05 -1.57
C ALA A 67 10.07 -3.86 -0.78
N PRO A 68 10.75 -2.69 -0.79
CA PRO A 68 11.93 -2.47 0.03
C PRO A 68 11.62 -2.52 1.53
N ILE A 69 10.41 -2.13 1.97
CA ILE A 69 9.96 -2.28 3.36
C ILE A 69 9.95 -3.77 3.74
N ALA A 70 9.32 -4.63 2.96
CA ALA A 70 9.24 -6.06 3.23
C ALA A 70 10.64 -6.70 3.32
N ILE A 71 11.57 -6.31 2.43
CA ILE A 71 12.96 -6.77 2.45
C ILE A 71 13.68 -6.27 3.72
N GLY A 72 13.45 -5.03 4.12
CA GLY A 72 14.05 -4.44 5.31
C GLY A 72 13.53 -5.05 6.61
N VAL A 73 12.20 -5.21 6.72
CA VAL A 73 11.52 -5.89 7.83
C VAL A 73 11.96 -7.35 7.91
N GLY A 74 12.20 -7.99 6.76
CA GLY A 74 12.72 -9.36 6.67
C GLY A 74 14.01 -9.61 7.46
N ARG A 75 14.78 -8.56 7.73
CA ARG A 75 16.03 -8.66 8.52
C ARG A 75 15.82 -8.70 10.04
N LEU A 76 14.59 -8.43 10.50
CA LEU A 76 14.27 -8.44 11.93
C LEU A 76 14.10 -9.85 12.51
N SER A 77 13.88 -10.87 11.66
CA SER A 77 13.69 -12.25 12.09
C SER A 77 14.12 -13.24 11.00
N SER A 78 14.77 -14.32 11.38
CA SER A 78 15.14 -15.44 10.49
C SER A 78 14.07 -16.52 10.38
N SER A 79 12.89 -16.32 10.98
CA SER A 79 11.82 -17.31 11.03
C SER A 79 11.29 -17.67 9.63
N PRO A 80 10.74 -18.89 9.43
CA PRO A 80 10.07 -19.26 8.18
C PRO A 80 8.95 -18.30 7.80
N ALA A 81 8.15 -17.84 8.78
CA ALA A 81 7.07 -16.88 8.56
C ALA A 81 7.59 -15.57 7.98
N MET A 82 8.73 -15.05 8.45
CA MET A 82 9.33 -13.83 7.93
C MET A 82 9.83 -14.01 6.49
N ARG A 83 10.41 -15.16 6.14
CA ARG A 83 10.83 -15.43 4.75
C ARG A 83 9.66 -15.42 3.78
N ILE A 84 8.50 -15.97 4.21
CA ILE A 84 7.26 -15.91 3.43
C ILE A 84 6.73 -14.47 3.37
N ALA A 85 6.74 -13.74 4.50
CA ALA A 85 6.32 -12.34 4.57
C ALA A 85 7.06 -11.47 3.54
N VAL A 86 8.37 -11.63 3.38
CA VAL A 86 9.14 -10.86 2.37
C VAL A 86 8.59 -11.09 0.97
N ARG A 87 8.34 -12.33 0.57
CA ARG A 87 7.82 -12.67 -0.76
C ARG A 87 6.41 -12.12 -0.97
N VAL A 88 5.55 -12.28 0.04
CA VAL A 88 4.17 -11.77 0.02
C VAL A 88 4.15 -10.25 -0.05
N GLY A 89 4.98 -9.55 0.73
CA GLY A 89 5.05 -8.08 0.70
C GLY A 89 5.55 -7.53 -0.64
N VAL A 90 6.52 -8.19 -1.29
CA VAL A 90 6.96 -7.82 -2.64
C VAL A 90 5.85 -8.06 -3.66
N ALA A 91 5.13 -9.18 -3.56
CA ALA A 91 3.99 -9.47 -4.43
C ALA A 91 2.84 -8.46 -4.22
N ALA A 92 2.54 -8.09 -2.96
CA ALA A 92 1.56 -7.07 -2.62
C ALA A 92 1.91 -5.71 -3.25
N ALA A 93 3.18 -5.29 -3.18
CA ALA A 93 3.64 -4.09 -3.86
C ALA A 93 3.39 -4.15 -5.37
N ALA A 94 3.76 -5.24 -6.01
CA ALA A 94 3.65 -5.40 -7.46
C ALA A 94 2.20 -5.31 -7.95
N VAL A 95 1.27 -6.03 -7.32
CA VAL A 95 -0.14 -6.04 -7.75
C VAL A 95 -0.81 -4.68 -7.52
N GLN A 96 -0.51 -4.01 -6.42
CA GLN A 96 -1.06 -2.67 -6.15
C GLN A 96 -0.50 -1.62 -7.12
N VAL A 97 0.80 -1.67 -7.44
CA VAL A 97 1.42 -0.79 -8.43
C VAL A 97 0.76 -0.97 -9.79
N VAL A 98 0.54 -2.20 -10.24
CA VAL A 98 -0.16 -2.49 -11.51
C VAL A 98 -1.58 -1.90 -11.49
N GLY A 99 -2.33 -2.11 -10.42
CA GLY A 99 -3.66 -1.56 -10.25
C GLY A 99 -3.71 -0.04 -10.33
N LEU A 100 -2.80 0.64 -9.62
CA LEU A 100 -2.76 2.10 -9.51
C LEU A 100 -2.22 2.77 -10.78
N LEU A 101 -1.20 2.20 -11.42
CA LEU A 101 -0.60 2.77 -12.62
C LEU A 101 -1.52 2.73 -13.85
N ARG A 102 -2.62 1.96 -13.83
CA ARG A 102 -3.61 2.04 -14.91
C ARG A 102 -4.13 3.46 -15.13
N TRP A 103 -4.26 4.25 -14.04
CA TRP A 103 -4.78 5.61 -14.09
C TRP A 103 -3.90 6.58 -14.89
N PRO A 104 -2.58 6.73 -14.63
CA PRO A 104 -1.74 7.61 -15.43
C PRO A 104 -1.34 7.02 -16.79
N ILE A 105 -1.45 5.68 -16.99
CA ILE A 105 -0.94 5.05 -18.23
C ILE A 105 -2.05 4.79 -19.25
N LEU A 106 -3.19 4.24 -18.83
CA LEU A 106 -4.23 3.78 -19.74
C LEU A 106 -5.39 4.76 -19.86
N VAL A 107 -5.81 5.34 -18.73
CA VAL A 107 -7.03 6.16 -18.67
C VAL A 107 -6.95 7.42 -19.51
N PRO A 108 -5.81 8.12 -19.70
CA PRO A 108 -5.72 9.26 -20.61
C PRO A 108 -6.15 8.93 -22.05
N GLY A 109 -5.71 7.78 -22.57
CA GLY A 109 -6.12 7.30 -23.88
C GLY A 109 -7.62 7.06 -23.99
N TYR A 110 -8.18 6.33 -23.02
CA TYR A 110 -9.64 6.06 -22.97
C TYR A 110 -10.46 7.35 -22.84
N ALA A 111 -10.00 8.31 -22.03
CA ALA A 111 -10.70 9.59 -21.83
C ALA A 111 -10.68 10.45 -23.11
N SER A 112 -9.56 10.46 -23.82
CA SER A 112 -9.42 11.14 -25.12
C SER A 112 -10.34 10.53 -26.18
N ASP A 113 -10.31 9.21 -26.35
CA ASP A 113 -11.10 8.49 -27.35
C ASP A 113 -12.62 8.58 -27.04
N ALA A 114 -13.00 8.55 -25.77
CA ALA A 114 -14.38 8.70 -25.34
C ALA A 114 -14.95 10.10 -25.65
N ALA A 115 -14.11 11.13 -25.72
CA ALA A 115 -14.52 12.51 -25.95
C ALA A 115 -14.44 12.94 -27.42
N GLY A 116 -13.39 12.53 -28.14
CA GLY A 116 -13.08 13.03 -29.49
C GLY A 116 -13.38 12.03 -30.62
N GLY A 117 -13.66 10.78 -30.29
CA GLY A 117 -13.90 9.73 -31.27
C GLY A 117 -15.31 9.73 -31.86
N SER A 118 -15.49 8.97 -32.94
CA SER A 118 -16.84 8.62 -33.42
C SER A 118 -17.63 7.87 -32.34
N ALA A 119 -18.95 7.78 -32.49
CA ALA A 119 -19.79 7.07 -31.52
C ALA A 119 -19.31 5.63 -31.22
N GLY A 120 -18.79 4.92 -32.23
CA GLY A 120 -18.23 3.58 -32.08
C GLY A 120 -16.91 3.58 -31.29
N VAL A 121 -16.01 4.53 -31.57
CA VAL A 121 -14.75 4.68 -30.85
C VAL A 121 -15.02 5.04 -29.39
N ALA A 122 -15.93 5.97 -29.13
CA ALA A 122 -16.29 6.36 -27.77
C ALA A 122 -16.93 5.21 -26.97
N ALA A 123 -17.74 4.36 -27.61
CA ALA A 123 -18.28 3.16 -26.95
C ALA A 123 -17.16 2.16 -26.62
N ALA A 124 -16.28 1.85 -27.59
CA ALA A 124 -15.15 0.94 -27.36
C ALA A 124 -14.19 1.43 -26.27
N ALA A 125 -13.95 2.74 -26.16
CA ALA A 125 -13.12 3.31 -25.11
C ALA A 125 -13.73 3.11 -23.73
N ARG A 126 -15.05 3.30 -23.57
CA ARG A 126 -15.76 3.05 -22.29
C ARG A 126 -15.74 1.58 -21.89
N ASP A 127 -15.93 0.68 -22.86
CA ASP A 127 -15.87 -0.76 -22.62
C ASP A 127 -14.46 -1.19 -22.21
N SER A 128 -13.43 -0.66 -22.88
CA SER A 128 -12.02 -0.90 -22.55
C SER A 128 -11.66 -0.38 -21.17
N PHE A 129 -12.13 0.83 -20.79
CA PHE A 129 -11.96 1.38 -19.45
C PHE A 129 -12.60 0.47 -18.40
N THR A 130 -13.85 0.04 -18.61
CA THR A 130 -14.55 -0.85 -17.67
C THR A 130 -13.81 -2.18 -17.52
N THR A 131 -13.38 -2.79 -18.63
CA THR A 131 -12.61 -4.04 -18.61
C THR A 131 -11.28 -3.88 -17.88
N ALA A 132 -10.52 -2.81 -18.16
CA ALA A 132 -9.26 -2.53 -17.48
C ALA A 132 -9.47 -2.26 -15.99
N SER A 133 -10.54 -1.54 -15.61
CA SER A 133 -10.88 -1.29 -14.21
C SER A 133 -11.23 -2.57 -13.46
N ASN A 134 -12.02 -3.45 -14.05
CA ASN A 134 -12.38 -4.73 -13.43
C ASN A 134 -11.18 -5.67 -13.28
N ILE A 135 -10.30 -5.75 -14.28
CA ILE A 135 -9.15 -6.66 -14.22
C ILE A 135 -8.01 -6.07 -13.41
N LEU A 136 -7.51 -4.89 -13.79
CA LEU A 136 -6.33 -4.29 -13.18
C LEU A 136 -6.66 -3.58 -11.85
N GLY A 137 -7.84 -2.95 -11.76
CA GLY A 137 -8.32 -2.31 -10.55
C GLY A 137 -8.81 -3.34 -9.54
N THR A 138 -9.99 -3.86 -9.77
CA THR A 138 -10.72 -4.67 -8.78
C THR A 138 -10.05 -6.03 -8.54
N ALA A 139 -9.78 -6.82 -9.60
CA ALA A 139 -9.25 -8.17 -9.39
C ALA A 139 -7.78 -8.17 -8.93
N ILE A 140 -6.91 -7.40 -9.59
CA ILE A 140 -5.47 -7.41 -9.30
C ILE A 140 -5.13 -6.40 -8.20
N GLY A 141 -5.43 -5.11 -8.38
CA GLY A 141 -5.02 -4.05 -7.47
C GLY A 141 -5.67 -4.14 -6.10
N GLU A 142 -6.99 -4.36 -6.07
CA GLU A 142 -7.79 -4.38 -4.85
C GLU A 142 -7.86 -5.79 -4.25
N THR A 143 -8.53 -6.75 -4.89
CA THR A 143 -8.75 -8.07 -4.29
C THR A 143 -7.45 -8.77 -3.92
N LEU A 144 -6.50 -8.92 -4.85
CA LEU A 144 -5.19 -9.50 -4.54
C LEU A 144 -4.36 -8.59 -3.64
N GLY A 145 -4.44 -7.27 -3.82
CA GLY A 145 -3.76 -6.29 -2.99
C GLY A 145 -4.19 -6.36 -1.53
N TYR A 146 -5.50 -6.42 -1.25
CA TYR A 146 -6.05 -6.56 0.10
C TYR A 146 -5.63 -7.87 0.75
N LEU A 147 -5.80 -8.98 0.01
CA LEU A 147 -5.40 -10.29 0.49
C LEU A 147 -3.91 -10.35 0.85
N LEU A 148 -3.04 -9.92 -0.05
CA LEU A 148 -1.60 -9.98 0.16
C LEU A 148 -1.13 -9.03 1.26
N THR A 149 -1.74 -7.84 1.39
CA THR A 149 -1.46 -6.89 2.47
C THR A 149 -1.84 -7.46 3.84
N ALA A 150 -3.03 -8.07 3.95
CA ALA A 150 -3.49 -8.71 5.17
C ALA A 150 -2.59 -9.90 5.56
N VAL A 151 -2.25 -10.76 4.59
CA VAL A 151 -1.35 -11.91 4.81
C VAL A 151 0.05 -11.44 5.20
N TRP A 152 0.61 -10.42 4.54
CA TRP A 152 1.90 -9.85 4.91
C TRP A 152 1.90 -9.36 6.35
N THR A 153 0.90 -8.59 6.73
CA THR A 153 0.75 -8.05 8.09
C THR A 153 0.67 -9.16 9.13
N ALA A 154 -0.16 -10.19 8.89
CA ALA A 154 -0.30 -11.34 9.77
C ALA A 154 1.02 -12.11 9.93
N LEU A 155 1.73 -12.37 8.83
CA LEU A 155 3.03 -13.06 8.86
C LEU A 155 4.09 -12.27 9.61
N VAL A 156 4.14 -10.94 9.47
CA VAL A 156 5.05 -10.06 10.21
C VAL A 156 4.74 -10.13 11.71
N ILE A 157 3.47 -10.06 12.11
CA ILE A 157 3.05 -10.18 13.52
C ILE A 157 3.48 -11.54 14.09
N VAL A 158 3.24 -12.62 13.37
CA VAL A 158 3.64 -13.97 13.79
C VAL A 158 5.15 -14.09 13.93
N ALA A 159 5.90 -13.55 12.96
CA ALA A 159 7.36 -13.64 12.92
C ALA A 159 8.06 -12.83 14.04
N LEU A 160 7.53 -11.66 14.37
CA LEU A 160 8.11 -10.78 15.40
C LEU A 160 7.63 -11.12 16.80
N GLY A 161 6.39 -11.59 16.93
CA GLY A 161 5.79 -11.98 18.20
C GLY A 161 5.62 -10.79 19.17
N ARG A 162 5.26 -11.13 20.41
CA ARG A 162 5.02 -10.13 21.48
C ARG A 162 6.30 -9.43 21.97
N ARG A 163 7.46 -10.01 21.69
CA ARG A 163 8.76 -9.51 22.18
C ARG A 163 9.21 -8.25 21.45
N PHE A 164 8.70 -8.02 20.23
CA PHE A 164 9.13 -6.88 19.42
C PHE A 164 8.63 -5.53 20.00
N ALA A 165 7.31 -5.41 20.24
CA ALA A 165 6.71 -4.16 20.71
C ALA A 165 5.54 -4.39 21.70
N GLY A 166 5.40 -5.59 22.24
CA GLY A 166 4.31 -5.92 23.16
C GLY A 166 3.02 -6.38 22.44
N ARG A 167 1.95 -6.52 23.22
CA ARG A 167 0.65 -7.05 22.74
C ARG A 167 -0.08 -6.09 21.80
N TRP A 168 0.03 -4.78 22.06
CA TRP A 168 -0.68 -3.74 21.30
C TRP A 168 -0.32 -3.77 19.81
N PHE A 169 0.96 -4.01 19.48
CA PHE A 169 1.45 -4.10 18.10
C PHE A 169 0.75 -5.21 17.31
N GLY A 170 0.64 -6.39 17.94
CA GLY A 170 -0.07 -7.52 17.34
C GLY A 170 -1.57 -7.27 17.20
N VAL A 171 -2.21 -6.67 18.22
CA VAL A 171 -3.65 -6.39 18.21
C VAL A 171 -3.99 -5.35 17.15
N LEU A 172 -3.26 -4.23 17.09
CA LEU A 172 -3.48 -3.18 16.10
C LEU A 172 -3.28 -3.71 14.67
N GLY A 173 -2.18 -4.45 14.44
CA GLY A 173 -1.91 -5.03 13.14
C GLY A 173 -2.93 -6.11 12.74
N ALA A 174 -3.38 -6.96 13.67
CA ALA A 174 -4.40 -7.98 13.39
C ALA A 174 -5.76 -7.34 13.09
N ALA A 175 -6.16 -6.31 13.84
CA ALA A 175 -7.40 -5.58 13.58
C ALA A 175 -7.37 -4.91 12.21
N SER A 176 -6.27 -4.21 11.87
CA SER A 176 -6.11 -3.58 10.56
C SER A 176 -6.12 -4.61 9.43
N ALA A 177 -5.37 -5.72 9.56
CA ALA A 177 -5.33 -6.78 8.56
C ALA A 177 -6.71 -7.43 8.35
N GLY A 178 -7.47 -7.66 9.42
CA GLY A 178 -8.82 -8.19 9.32
C GLY A 178 -9.75 -7.27 8.56
N LEU A 179 -9.74 -5.96 8.86
CA LEU A 179 -10.57 -4.98 8.17
C LEU A 179 -10.14 -4.78 6.70
N VAL A 180 -8.83 -4.79 6.41
CA VAL A 180 -8.34 -4.75 5.02
C VAL A 180 -8.80 -5.99 4.25
N LEU A 181 -8.75 -7.17 4.88
CA LEU A 181 -9.17 -8.43 4.27
C LEU A 181 -10.67 -8.44 3.93
N VAL A 182 -11.51 -7.76 4.72
CA VAL A 182 -12.94 -7.60 4.41
C VAL A 182 -13.15 -6.98 3.04
N GLY A 183 -12.27 -6.10 2.58
CA GLY A 183 -12.32 -5.49 1.24
C GLY A 183 -12.24 -6.49 0.08
N VAL A 184 -11.78 -7.73 0.30
CA VAL A 184 -11.85 -8.80 -0.71
C VAL A 184 -13.30 -9.11 -1.12
N LEU A 185 -14.26 -8.75 -0.27
CA LEU A 185 -15.69 -8.92 -0.51
C LEU A 185 -16.35 -7.72 -1.21
N SER A 186 -15.62 -6.62 -1.48
CA SER A 186 -16.15 -5.42 -2.16
C SER A 186 -16.90 -5.74 -3.47
N PRO A 187 -16.44 -6.70 -4.31
CA PRO A 187 -17.18 -7.04 -5.54
C PRO A 187 -18.58 -7.64 -5.31
N LEU A 188 -18.97 -7.91 -4.06
CA LEU A 188 -20.29 -8.41 -3.71
C LEU A 188 -21.31 -7.30 -3.39
N ASP A 189 -20.89 -6.03 -3.45
CA ASP A 189 -21.71 -4.83 -3.15
C ASP A 189 -22.48 -4.91 -1.81
N LEU A 190 -21.88 -5.53 -0.80
CA LEU A 190 -22.49 -5.66 0.52
C LEU A 190 -22.32 -4.37 1.33
N PRO A 191 -23.38 -3.87 2.00
CA PRO A 191 -23.31 -2.64 2.78
C PRO A 191 -22.20 -2.66 3.84
N GLY A 192 -21.40 -1.61 3.88
CA GLY A 192 -20.36 -1.40 4.91
C GLY A 192 -19.02 -2.07 4.63
N ILE A 193 -18.88 -2.89 3.59
CA ILE A 193 -17.60 -3.53 3.22
C ILE A 193 -16.52 -2.48 2.93
N ASP A 194 -16.80 -1.51 2.07
CA ASP A 194 -15.84 -0.50 1.66
C ASP A 194 -15.50 0.46 2.81
N THR A 195 -16.48 0.78 3.64
CA THR A 195 -16.25 1.53 4.88
C THR A 195 -15.34 0.78 5.84
N ALA A 196 -15.55 -0.53 6.02
CA ALA A 196 -14.69 -1.36 6.86
C ALA A 196 -13.27 -1.45 6.30
N ASN A 197 -13.12 -1.62 4.99
CA ASN A 197 -11.83 -1.64 4.30
C ASN A 197 -11.11 -0.29 4.44
N PHE A 198 -11.82 0.83 4.26
CA PHE A 198 -11.26 2.18 4.47
C PHE A 198 -10.67 2.33 5.88
N PHE A 199 -11.44 2.01 6.93
CA PHE A 199 -10.93 2.04 8.30
C PHE A 199 -9.78 1.04 8.52
N GLY A 200 -9.80 -0.09 7.82
CA GLY A 200 -8.72 -1.05 7.78
C GLY A 200 -7.39 -0.42 7.34
N TYR A 201 -7.40 0.33 6.24
CA TYR A 201 -6.21 1.02 5.73
C TYR A 201 -5.79 2.21 6.59
N VAL A 202 -6.72 2.93 7.21
CA VAL A 202 -6.39 3.97 8.20
C VAL A 202 -5.65 3.36 9.39
N LEU A 203 -6.17 2.28 9.98
CA LEU A 203 -5.51 1.56 11.07
C LEU A 203 -4.19 0.96 10.64
N TRP A 204 -4.10 0.43 9.42
CA TRP A 204 -2.86 -0.12 8.87
C TRP A 204 -1.79 0.96 8.70
N SER A 205 -2.16 2.15 8.25
CA SER A 205 -1.26 3.30 8.19
C SER A 205 -0.73 3.70 9.57
N ILE A 206 -1.59 3.73 10.58
CA ILE A 206 -1.20 3.97 11.98
C ILE A 206 -0.23 2.87 12.44
N TRP A 207 -0.50 1.61 12.11
CA TRP A 207 0.36 0.48 12.44
C TRP A 207 1.73 0.58 11.77
N LEU A 208 1.80 0.98 10.49
CA LEU A 208 3.07 1.20 9.78
C LEU A 208 3.90 2.32 10.41
N ILE A 209 3.26 3.45 10.76
CA ILE A 209 3.92 4.58 11.44
C ILE A 209 4.45 4.13 12.80
N ALA A 210 3.63 3.46 13.59
CA ALA A 210 4.02 2.96 14.89
C ALA A 210 5.16 1.93 14.78
N PHE A 211 5.13 1.06 13.78
CA PHE A 211 6.20 0.11 13.50
C PHE A 211 7.52 0.84 13.22
N GLY A 212 7.50 1.85 12.34
CA GLY A 212 8.67 2.69 12.05
C GLY A 212 9.22 3.38 13.28
N VAL A 213 8.33 3.97 14.10
CA VAL A 213 8.73 4.64 15.35
C VAL A 213 9.38 3.67 16.35
N VAL A 214 8.80 2.48 16.54
CA VAL A 214 9.39 1.45 17.42
C VAL A 214 10.79 1.07 16.96
N MET A 215 10.98 0.89 15.64
CA MET A 215 12.32 0.60 15.09
C MET A 215 13.33 1.72 15.38
N LEU A 216 12.94 2.98 15.18
CA LEU A 216 13.81 4.14 15.42
C LEU A 216 14.19 4.30 16.90
N VAL A 217 13.24 4.10 17.81
CA VAL A 217 13.47 4.19 19.26
C VAL A 217 14.33 3.03 19.76
N GLY A 218 14.09 1.82 19.23
CA GLY A 218 14.90 0.63 19.58
C GLY A 218 16.38 0.80 19.24
N GLU A 219 16.70 1.36 18.08
CA GLU A 219 18.09 1.63 17.69
C GLU A 219 18.77 2.68 18.59
N ARG A 220 18.04 3.72 19.00
CA ARG A 220 18.61 4.74 19.90
C ARG A 220 19.01 4.17 21.26
N ARG A 221 18.28 3.15 21.74
CA ARG A 221 18.57 2.47 23.03
C ARG A 221 19.74 1.48 22.91
N ALA A 222 20.02 0.97 21.71
CA ALA A 222 21.13 0.01 21.49
C ALA A 222 22.52 0.66 21.52
N GLY A 223 22.68 1.99 21.51
CA GLY A 223 23.91 2.77 21.65
C GLY A 223 25.10 2.31 20.80
N PRO A 224 26.18 3.09 20.63
CA PRO A 224 27.42 2.58 20.07
C PRO A 224 28.00 1.52 21.02
N ALA A 225 28.39 0.36 20.46
CA ALA A 225 29.07 -0.69 21.22
C ALA A 225 30.28 -0.08 21.96
N PRO A 226 30.48 -0.39 23.27
CA PRO A 226 31.65 0.10 23.99
C PRO A 226 32.89 -0.31 23.23
N SER A 227 33.73 0.68 22.86
CA SER A 227 35.03 0.43 22.26
C SER A 227 35.82 -0.45 23.21
N THR A 228 36.15 -1.66 22.80
CA THR A 228 36.98 -2.58 23.57
C THR A 228 38.29 -1.86 23.88
N PRO A 229 38.67 -1.68 25.16
CA PRO A 229 39.98 -1.08 25.48
C PRO A 229 41.06 -1.94 24.86
N GLY A 230 41.90 -1.32 24.05
CA GLY A 230 43.05 -1.98 23.44
C GLY A 230 43.86 -2.70 24.51
N ARG A 231 44.07 -4.00 24.32
CA ARG A 231 44.91 -4.84 25.14
C ARG A 231 46.32 -4.26 25.05
N ALA A 232 46.72 -3.46 26.04
CA ALA A 232 48.06 -2.99 26.17
C ALA A 232 49.01 -4.20 26.18
N GLY A 233 49.90 -4.27 25.19
CA GLY A 233 50.87 -5.32 25.09
C GLY A 233 51.78 -5.29 26.32
N VAL A 234 51.76 -6.37 27.08
CA VAL A 234 52.80 -6.67 28.06
C VAL A 234 53.99 -7.22 27.28
N THR A 235 54.99 -6.36 27.04
CA THR A 235 56.33 -6.79 26.65
C THR A 235 57.14 -7.04 27.90
N SER A 236 57.52 -8.24 28.15
CA SER A 236 58.62 -8.66 29.04
C SER A 236 59.70 -9.32 28.23
#